data_a0c1d3fd91bb4784134b7603ccfd0760
#
_entry.id   a0c1d3fd91bb4784134b7603ccfd0760
#
_cell.length_a   1.000
_cell.length_b   1.000
_cell.length_c   1.000
_cell.angle_alpha   90.00
_cell.angle_beta   90.00
_cell.angle_gamma   90.00
#
_symmetry.space_group_name_H-M   'P 1'
#
loop_
_entity.id
_entity.type
_entity.pdbx_description
1 polymer ?
#
loop_
_entity_poly.entity_id
_entity_poly.type
_entity_poly.pdbx_seq_one_letter_code
_entity_poly.pdbx_strand_id
1 'polypeptide(L)'
;MSQQSKTLVVADTDGGQRLDQYLVANLPDLSRARVQQLIAQKLVQLNGVPAKASHRLRGEETISILGSLEQTPLRAIAEDIPLDIVYEDDDVVVINKPAGMMVHAGAGATDDARNRGTLVNALLHRFASLSQVGGELRPGI
;
A
#
# COMPACT_ATOMS: atom_id res chain seq x y z
N MET A 1 17.22 -8.25 14.54
CA MET A 1 16.07 -7.81 13.70
C MET A 1 15.24 -9.04 13.40
N SER A 2 14.10 -9.14 14.04
CA SER A 2 13.23 -10.31 13.86
C SER A 2 12.55 -10.22 12.50
N GLN A 3 13.00 -11.02 11.56
CA GLN A 3 12.20 -11.31 10.37
C GLN A 3 10.98 -12.11 10.85
N GLN A 4 9.85 -11.45 10.98
CA GLN A 4 8.59 -12.14 11.26
C GLN A 4 8.20 -12.90 9.99
N SER A 5 8.52 -14.17 9.96
CA SER A 5 7.98 -15.07 8.95
C SER A 5 6.68 -15.66 9.49
N LYS A 6 5.61 -15.62 8.71
CA LYS A 6 4.34 -16.28 9.02
C LYS A 6 4.20 -17.53 8.17
N THR A 7 3.85 -18.63 8.80
CA THR A 7 3.63 -19.90 8.12
C THR A 7 2.18 -20.32 8.27
N LEU A 8 1.56 -20.73 7.17
CA LEU A 8 0.19 -21.25 7.11
C LEU A 8 0.25 -22.66 6.48
N VAL A 9 -0.51 -23.57 7.01
CA VAL A 9 -0.70 -24.91 6.41
C VAL A 9 -2.09 -24.96 5.79
N VAL A 10 -2.15 -25.30 4.52
CA VAL A 10 -3.40 -25.38 3.75
C VAL A 10 -4.16 -26.63 4.16
N ALA A 11 -5.40 -26.46 4.64
CA ALA A 11 -6.25 -27.59 4.94
C ALA A 11 -6.71 -28.29 3.63
N ASP A 12 -7.01 -29.58 3.70
CA ASP A 12 -7.51 -30.35 2.53
C ASP A 12 -8.79 -29.75 1.96
N THR A 13 -9.63 -29.17 2.81
CA THR A 13 -10.88 -28.50 2.43
C THR A 13 -10.67 -27.24 1.61
N ASP A 14 -9.48 -26.63 1.68
CA ASP A 14 -9.12 -25.41 0.97
C ASP A 14 -8.45 -25.68 -0.39
N GLY A 15 -8.32 -26.95 -0.75
CA GLY A 15 -7.81 -27.36 -2.04
C GLY A 15 -8.61 -26.78 -3.21
N GLY A 16 -7.91 -26.34 -4.25
CA GLY A 16 -8.50 -25.71 -5.44
C GLY A 16 -8.68 -24.20 -5.36
N GLN A 17 -8.56 -23.58 -4.17
CA GLN A 17 -8.58 -22.13 -4.04
C GLN A 17 -7.32 -21.49 -4.64
N ARG A 18 -7.44 -20.27 -5.10
CA ARG A 18 -6.28 -19.51 -5.56
C ARG A 18 -5.47 -18.99 -4.35
N LEU A 19 -4.14 -19.03 -4.47
CA LEU A 19 -3.23 -18.56 -3.41
C LEU A 19 -3.54 -17.13 -2.97
N ASP A 20 -3.77 -16.21 -3.91
CA ASP A 20 -4.07 -14.81 -3.59
C ASP A 20 -5.38 -14.67 -2.80
N GLN A 21 -6.41 -15.42 -3.15
CA GLN A 21 -7.70 -15.41 -2.45
C GLN A 21 -7.61 -16.04 -1.06
N TYR A 22 -6.92 -17.17 -0.96
CA TYR A 22 -6.68 -17.84 0.31
C TYR A 22 -5.95 -16.94 1.30
N LEU A 23 -4.89 -16.26 0.86
CA LEU A 23 -4.13 -15.34 1.70
C LEU A 23 -4.97 -14.16 2.19
N VAL A 24 -5.79 -13.56 1.33
CA VAL A 24 -6.69 -12.47 1.74
C VAL A 24 -7.70 -12.94 2.78
N ALA A 25 -8.22 -14.15 2.66
CA ALA A 25 -9.20 -14.71 3.60
C ALA A 25 -8.57 -15.05 4.97
N ASN A 26 -7.32 -15.54 4.99
CA ASN A 26 -6.65 -15.99 6.20
C ASN A 26 -5.74 -14.92 6.85
N LEU A 27 -5.58 -13.77 6.21
CA LEU A 27 -4.79 -12.64 6.69
C LEU A 27 -5.61 -11.35 6.64
N PRO A 28 -6.58 -11.17 7.54
CA PRO A 28 -7.52 -10.05 7.52
C PRO A 28 -6.82 -8.68 7.67
N ASP A 29 -5.63 -8.67 8.28
CA ASP A 29 -4.82 -7.47 8.46
C ASP A 29 -4.10 -7.01 7.18
N LEU A 30 -4.11 -7.85 6.13
CA LEU A 30 -3.48 -7.53 4.85
C LEU A 30 -4.51 -7.17 3.78
N SER A 31 -4.30 -6.03 3.15
CA SER A 31 -5.09 -5.67 1.97
C SER A 31 -4.76 -6.59 0.79
N ARG A 32 -5.73 -6.77 -0.13
CA ARG A 32 -5.54 -7.53 -1.37
C ARG A 32 -4.34 -7.02 -2.18
N ALA A 33 -4.14 -5.70 -2.22
CA ALA A 33 -3.00 -5.08 -2.90
C ALA A 33 -1.67 -5.50 -2.27
N ARG A 34 -1.61 -5.56 -0.93
CA ARG A 34 -0.42 -5.99 -0.21
C ARG A 34 -0.10 -7.46 -0.48
N VAL A 35 -1.09 -8.33 -0.47
CA VAL A 35 -0.92 -9.74 -0.81
C VAL A 35 -0.34 -9.90 -2.22
N GLN A 36 -0.87 -9.19 -3.22
CA GLN A 36 -0.35 -9.21 -4.59
C GLN A 36 1.10 -8.73 -4.66
N GLN A 37 1.45 -7.70 -3.90
CA GLN A 37 2.81 -7.18 -3.84
C GLN A 37 3.79 -8.18 -3.21
N LEU A 38 3.44 -8.81 -2.09
CA LEU A 38 4.27 -9.84 -1.45
C LEU A 38 4.55 -11.01 -2.41
N ILE A 39 3.53 -11.42 -3.17
CA ILE A 39 3.69 -12.46 -4.18
C ILE A 39 4.62 -12.00 -5.32
N ALA A 40 4.44 -10.77 -5.81
CA ALA A 40 5.28 -10.21 -6.89
C ALA A 40 6.75 -10.08 -6.46
N GLN A 41 6.99 -9.75 -5.20
CA GLN A 41 8.32 -9.67 -4.60
C GLN A 41 8.93 -11.05 -4.26
N LYS A 42 8.23 -12.14 -4.57
CA LYS A 42 8.65 -13.52 -4.26
C LYS A 42 8.80 -13.82 -2.75
N LEU A 43 8.15 -13.02 -1.92
CA LEU A 43 8.13 -13.19 -0.47
C LEU A 43 7.11 -14.22 0.00
N VAL A 44 6.23 -14.70 -0.89
CA VAL A 44 5.30 -15.80 -0.62
C VAL A 44 5.82 -17.05 -1.31
N GLN A 45 6.05 -18.07 -0.51
CA GLN A 45 6.57 -19.35 -0.96
C GLN A 45 5.59 -20.48 -0.62
N LEU A 46 5.44 -21.42 -1.53
CA LEU A 46 4.76 -22.71 -1.32
C LEU A 46 5.82 -23.80 -1.21
N ASN A 47 5.84 -24.52 -0.11
CA ASN A 47 6.83 -25.57 0.15
C ASN A 47 8.28 -25.10 -0.13
N GLY A 48 8.58 -23.84 0.21
CA GLY A 48 9.91 -23.24 0.01
C GLY A 48 10.18 -22.67 -1.39
N VAL A 49 9.21 -22.69 -2.30
CA VAL A 49 9.37 -22.17 -3.68
C VAL A 49 8.43 -20.99 -3.93
N PRO A 50 8.92 -19.88 -4.50
CA PRO A 50 8.06 -18.75 -4.84
C PRO A 50 6.89 -19.16 -5.74
N ALA A 51 5.69 -18.75 -5.38
CA ALA A 51 4.47 -19.13 -6.08
C ALA A 51 3.81 -17.94 -6.77
N LYS A 52 2.98 -18.23 -7.79
CA LYS A 52 2.18 -17.23 -8.49
C LYS A 52 0.86 -17.01 -7.77
N ALA A 53 0.31 -15.78 -7.84
CA ALA A 53 -0.99 -15.43 -7.27
C ALA A 53 -2.13 -16.35 -7.70
N SER A 54 -2.11 -16.79 -8.96
CA SER A 54 -3.11 -17.69 -9.55
C SER A 54 -2.90 -19.17 -9.25
N HIS A 55 -1.83 -19.53 -8.51
CA HIS A 55 -1.60 -20.93 -8.13
C HIS A 55 -2.81 -21.48 -7.39
N ARG A 56 -3.25 -22.68 -7.81
CA ARG A 56 -4.33 -23.38 -7.11
C ARG A 56 -3.73 -24.28 -6.05
N LEU A 57 -4.12 -23.99 -4.82
CA LEU A 57 -3.62 -24.70 -3.64
C LEU A 57 -4.05 -26.16 -3.67
N ARG A 58 -3.21 -27.01 -3.12
CA ARG A 58 -3.50 -28.41 -2.80
C ARG A 58 -3.49 -28.55 -1.28
N GLY A 59 -4.23 -29.52 -0.77
CA GLY A 59 -4.16 -29.82 0.67
C GLY A 59 -2.73 -30.13 1.12
N GLU A 60 -2.45 -29.85 2.39
CA GLU A 60 -1.16 -30.09 3.06
C GLU A 60 0.03 -29.23 2.57
N GLU A 61 -0.19 -28.29 1.63
CA GLU A 61 0.86 -27.36 1.24
C GLU A 61 1.17 -26.35 2.35
N THR A 62 2.45 -26.07 2.51
CA THR A 62 2.93 -25.06 3.48
C THR A 62 3.21 -23.74 2.78
N ILE A 63 2.52 -22.69 3.20
CA ILE A 63 2.74 -21.33 2.72
C ILE A 63 3.64 -20.62 3.72
N SER A 64 4.79 -20.12 3.27
CA SER A 64 5.69 -19.30 4.07
C SER A 64 5.69 -17.88 3.51
N ILE A 65 5.44 -16.90 4.37
CA ILE A 65 5.51 -15.49 4.02
C ILE A 65 6.75 -14.92 4.71
N LEU A 66 7.68 -14.46 3.89
CA LEU A 66 8.96 -13.92 4.31
C LEU A 66 8.85 -12.38 4.43
N GLY A 67 9.44 -11.82 5.48
CA GLY A 67 9.46 -10.38 5.69
C GLY A 67 8.33 -9.84 6.56
N SER A 68 8.32 -8.52 6.77
CA SER A 68 7.34 -7.87 7.63
C SER A 68 5.95 -7.89 7.00
N LEU A 69 4.98 -8.40 7.75
CA LEU A 69 3.55 -8.30 7.43
C LEU A 69 3.02 -6.90 7.75
N GLU A 70 3.70 -6.18 8.64
CA GLU A 70 3.33 -4.81 8.97
C GLU A 70 3.59 -3.89 7.78
N GLN A 71 2.58 -3.20 7.35
CA GLN A 71 2.77 -2.05 6.48
C GLN A 71 3.31 -0.92 7.36
N THR A 72 4.50 -0.43 7.06
CA THR A 72 4.90 0.88 7.56
C THR A 72 3.86 1.87 7.03
N PRO A 73 3.14 2.59 7.92
CA PRO A 73 2.18 3.57 7.46
C PRO A 73 2.89 4.52 6.48
N LEU A 74 2.33 4.69 5.30
CA LEU A 74 2.79 5.71 4.37
C LEU A 74 2.60 7.06 5.07
N ARG A 75 3.69 7.77 5.27
CA ARG A 75 3.64 9.18 5.65
C ARG A 75 3.80 10.02 4.41
N ALA A 76 2.93 10.99 4.22
CA ALA A 76 3.13 11.97 3.19
C ALA A 76 4.36 12.83 3.53
N ILE A 77 5.27 12.98 2.56
CA ILE A 77 6.54 13.69 2.72
C ILE A 77 6.37 15.07 2.09
N ALA A 78 6.76 16.13 2.82
CA ALA A 78 6.77 17.48 2.28
C ALA A 78 7.82 17.61 1.16
N GLU A 79 7.40 18.13 0.01
CA GLU A 79 8.30 18.38 -1.13
C GLU A 79 8.12 19.77 -1.67
N ASP A 80 9.23 20.44 -1.98
CA ASP A 80 9.22 21.76 -2.61
C ASP A 80 8.85 21.65 -4.10
N ILE A 81 7.55 21.56 -4.34
CA ILE A 81 6.97 21.51 -5.68
C ILE A 81 6.19 22.80 -5.92
N PRO A 82 6.49 23.57 -6.98
CA PRO A 82 5.76 24.77 -7.31
C PRO A 82 4.27 24.50 -7.54
N LEU A 83 3.39 25.32 -6.97
CA LEU A 83 1.95 25.25 -7.15
C LEU A 83 1.43 26.53 -7.83
N ASP A 84 0.56 26.36 -8.79
CA ASP A 84 -0.21 27.45 -9.40
C ASP A 84 -1.47 27.72 -8.56
N ILE A 85 -1.36 28.68 -7.62
CA ILE A 85 -2.43 29.05 -6.69
C ILE A 85 -3.29 30.09 -7.33
N VAL A 86 -4.56 29.78 -7.54
CA VAL A 86 -5.58 30.67 -8.12
C VAL A 86 -6.23 31.55 -7.05
N TYR A 87 -6.43 31.00 -5.85
CA TYR A 87 -7.03 31.68 -4.71
C TYR A 87 -6.52 31.05 -3.41
N GLU A 88 -6.32 31.87 -2.39
CA GLU A 88 -5.90 31.41 -1.04
C GLU A 88 -6.49 32.34 0.01
N ASP A 89 -7.07 31.78 1.05
CA ASP A 89 -7.45 32.43 2.30
C ASP A 89 -7.15 31.52 3.51
N ASP A 90 -7.66 31.88 4.68
CA ASP A 90 -7.39 31.13 5.92
C ASP A 90 -8.04 29.74 5.96
N ASP A 91 -9.08 29.51 5.14
CA ASP A 91 -9.90 28.31 5.17
C ASP A 91 -9.73 27.43 3.94
N VAL A 92 -9.41 28.02 2.80
CA VAL A 92 -9.39 27.29 1.51
C VAL A 92 -8.27 27.77 0.59
N VAL A 93 -7.71 26.84 -0.16
CA VAL A 93 -6.81 27.13 -1.27
C VAL A 93 -7.34 26.50 -2.56
N VAL A 94 -7.37 27.27 -3.63
CA VAL A 94 -7.75 26.82 -4.98
C VAL A 94 -6.51 26.76 -5.85
N ILE A 95 -6.24 25.57 -6.38
CA ILE A 95 -5.01 25.28 -7.13
C ILE A 95 -5.36 24.85 -8.55
N ASN A 96 -4.69 25.45 -9.52
CA ASN A 96 -4.68 24.97 -10.90
C ASN A 96 -3.68 23.80 -10.99
N LYS A 97 -4.15 22.59 -10.70
CA LYS A 97 -3.29 21.41 -10.68
C LYS A 97 -2.84 21.05 -12.10
N PRO A 98 -1.53 20.91 -12.35
CA PRO A 98 -1.05 20.51 -13.66
C PRO A 98 -1.55 19.10 -14.04
N ALA A 99 -1.78 18.89 -15.33
CA ALA A 99 -2.14 17.59 -15.87
C ALA A 99 -1.04 16.55 -15.54
N GLY A 100 -1.44 15.33 -15.19
CA GLY A 100 -0.51 14.27 -14.85
C GLY A 100 -0.04 14.26 -13.39
N MET A 101 -0.20 15.34 -12.63
CA MET A 101 0.08 15.34 -11.20
C MET A 101 -0.99 14.55 -10.46
N MET A 102 -0.57 13.56 -9.66
CA MET A 102 -1.47 12.84 -8.76
C MET A 102 -1.84 13.74 -7.57
N VAL A 103 -3.07 13.61 -7.07
CA VAL A 103 -3.52 14.34 -5.88
C VAL A 103 -2.85 13.79 -4.63
N HIS A 104 -2.88 12.48 -4.46
CA HIS A 104 -2.28 11.77 -3.33
C HIS A 104 -1.74 10.40 -3.78
N ALA A 105 -0.90 9.80 -2.96
CA ALA A 105 -0.44 8.43 -3.18
C ALA A 105 -1.64 7.47 -3.29
N GLY A 106 -1.64 6.63 -4.31
CA GLY A 106 -2.70 5.64 -4.52
C GLY A 106 -2.77 4.60 -3.41
N ALA A 107 -3.94 3.97 -3.24
CA ALA A 107 -4.09 2.85 -2.33
C ALA A 107 -3.10 1.73 -2.68
N GLY A 108 -2.37 1.23 -1.68
CA GLY A 108 -1.34 0.21 -1.87
C GLY A 108 0.02 0.72 -2.34
N ALA A 109 0.22 2.04 -2.43
CA ALA A 109 1.54 2.60 -2.59
C ALA A 109 2.35 2.30 -1.31
N THR A 110 3.35 1.44 -1.43
CA THR A 110 4.22 1.06 -0.31
C THR A 110 5.64 1.57 -0.52
N ASP A 111 5.85 2.28 -1.61
CA ASP A 111 7.17 2.67 -2.08
C ASP A 111 7.29 4.19 -2.03
N ASP A 112 8.43 4.69 -1.57
CA ASP A 112 8.76 6.11 -1.54
C ASP A 112 8.55 6.79 -2.91
N ALA A 113 8.83 6.08 -4.00
CA ALA A 113 8.66 6.61 -5.35
C ALA A 113 7.21 6.96 -5.70
N ARG A 114 6.22 6.22 -5.18
CA ARG A 114 4.79 6.48 -5.41
C ARG A 114 4.18 7.50 -4.46
N ASN A 115 4.90 7.80 -3.39
CA ASN A 115 4.51 8.77 -2.37
C ASN A 115 5.19 10.13 -2.57
N ARG A 116 5.71 10.38 -3.76
CA ARG A 116 6.41 11.60 -4.14
C ARG A 116 5.76 12.26 -5.34
N GLY A 117 5.98 13.55 -5.48
CA GLY A 117 5.51 14.33 -6.63
C GLY A 117 4.00 14.54 -6.65
N THR A 118 3.29 14.33 -5.54
CA THR A 118 1.84 14.52 -5.47
C THR A 118 1.47 15.92 -5.01
N LEU A 119 0.21 16.31 -5.23
CA LEU A 119 -0.30 17.57 -4.71
C LEU A 119 -0.19 17.64 -3.18
N VAL A 120 -0.45 16.54 -2.48
CA VAL A 120 -0.31 16.48 -1.01
C VAL A 120 1.14 16.76 -0.57
N ASN A 121 2.14 16.22 -1.27
CA ASN A 121 3.56 16.50 -0.96
C ASN A 121 3.87 17.99 -1.08
N ALA A 122 3.37 18.64 -2.13
CA ALA A 122 3.55 20.08 -2.36
C ALA A 122 2.82 20.93 -1.30
N LEU A 123 1.59 20.55 -0.94
CA LEU A 123 0.80 21.25 0.08
C LEU A 123 1.43 21.16 1.46
N LEU A 124 1.97 20.01 1.84
CA LEU A 124 2.68 19.83 3.11
C LEU A 124 3.92 20.71 3.23
N HIS A 125 4.57 20.99 2.11
CA HIS A 125 5.70 21.92 2.09
C HIS A 125 5.25 23.38 2.18
N ARG A 126 4.18 23.73 1.46
CA ARG A 126 3.68 25.11 1.33
C ARG A 126 2.99 25.59 2.61
N PHE A 127 2.25 24.73 3.29
CA PHE A 127 1.42 25.08 4.44
C PHE A 127 1.90 24.38 5.72
N ALA A 128 2.00 25.13 6.81
CA ALA A 128 2.41 24.61 8.11
C ALA A 128 1.36 23.65 8.71
N SER A 129 0.09 23.80 8.32
CA SER A 129 -1.04 23.02 8.80
C SER A 129 -2.02 22.79 7.67
N LEU A 130 -2.51 21.57 7.54
CA LEU A 130 -3.57 21.17 6.61
C LEU A 130 -4.74 20.58 7.39
N SER A 131 -5.91 20.52 6.73
CA SER A 131 -7.07 19.84 7.29
C SER A 131 -6.75 18.40 7.70
N GLN A 132 -7.27 17.97 8.83
CA GLN A 132 -7.13 16.58 9.29
C GLN A 132 -8.26 15.66 8.82
N VAL A 133 -9.24 16.22 8.11
CA VAL A 133 -10.32 15.44 7.51
C VAL A 133 -9.74 14.56 6.40
N GLY A 134 -9.93 13.24 6.50
CA GLY A 134 -9.36 12.28 5.57
C GLY A 134 -7.99 11.71 5.96
N GLY A 135 -7.39 12.19 7.05
CA GLY A 135 -6.10 11.72 7.58
C GLY A 135 -4.88 12.30 6.88
N GLU A 136 -3.69 11.89 7.34
CA GLU A 136 -2.40 12.44 6.88
C GLU A 136 -2.14 12.30 5.36
N LEU A 137 -2.71 11.27 4.73
CA LEU A 137 -2.51 11.01 3.30
C LEU A 137 -3.51 11.74 2.39
N ARG A 138 -4.60 12.26 2.95
CA ARG A 138 -5.67 12.95 2.22
C ARG A 138 -6.19 14.15 3.01
N PRO A 139 -5.35 15.13 3.31
CA PRO A 139 -5.66 16.22 4.24
C PRO A 139 -6.70 17.18 3.66
N GLY A 140 -7.98 16.82 3.74
CA GLY A 140 -9.08 17.66 3.27
C GLY A 140 -9.23 17.77 1.75
N ILE A 141 -8.69 16.84 1.02
CA ILE A 141 -8.69 16.83 -0.46
C ILE A 141 -9.57 15.68 -0.97
#